data_27f6f54f58012a754c8569de33774034
#
_entry.id   27f6f54f58012a754c8569de33774034
#
_cell.length_a   1.000
_cell.length_b   1.000
_cell.length_c   1.000
_cell.angle_alpha   90.00
_cell.angle_beta   90.00
_cell.angle_gamma   90.00
#
_symmetry.space_group_name_H-M   'P 1'
#
loop_
_entity.id
_entity.type
_entity.pdbx_description
1 polymer ?
#
loop_
_entity_poly.entity_id
_entity_poly.type
_entity_poly.pdbx_seq_one_letter_code
_entity_poly.pdbx_strand_id
1 'polypeptide(L)'
;MRNLLLAGAAVAAVLGTTTSASAAITIFADDPGAVQPSENVQFNDGLPNPANPLLALTNQDTGITFTSDELLFTPSSGQARITGDDGGLTSLTFFLTDLTQGMSEVEFDLTDPNGPTHGTATIDFYDQFGVATSLVDFQLGQGSDWVSAIADGSTIISKVVITSALDLQDVRQIRLTPADIVAVPEPATWAMMLIGFGVVGSSMRRRPSKTSFA
;
A
#
# COMPACT_ATOMS: atom_id res chain seq x y z
N MET A 1 -47.56 50.46 -21.44
CA MET A 1 -46.12 50.17 -21.38
C MET A 1 -45.86 49.39 -20.11
N ARG A 2 -45.70 48.09 -20.24
CA ARG A 2 -45.46 47.18 -19.06
C ARG A 2 -44.06 46.64 -19.17
N ASN A 3 -43.21 47.10 -18.28
CA ASN A 3 -41.80 46.65 -18.18
C ASN A 3 -41.78 45.26 -17.57
N LEU A 4 -41.31 44.28 -18.34
CA LEU A 4 -41.05 42.92 -17.91
C LEU A 4 -39.59 42.87 -17.37
N LEU A 5 -39.46 42.78 -16.06
CA LEU A 5 -38.18 42.54 -15.42
C LEU A 5 -37.87 41.04 -15.47
N LEU A 6 -36.90 40.61 -16.30
CA LEU A 6 -36.31 39.31 -16.24
C LEU A 6 -35.29 39.27 -15.08
N ALA A 7 -35.64 38.56 -14.02
CA ALA A 7 -34.68 38.18 -12.99
C ALA A 7 -33.91 36.95 -13.44
N GLY A 8 -32.67 37.16 -13.92
CA GLY A 8 -31.73 36.07 -14.20
C GLY A 8 -31.10 35.57 -12.89
N ALA A 9 -31.41 34.35 -12.53
CA ALA A 9 -30.70 33.68 -11.45
C ALA A 9 -29.36 33.17 -11.95
N ALA A 10 -28.26 33.82 -11.56
CA ALA A 10 -26.90 33.34 -11.76
C ALA A 10 -26.64 32.20 -10.77
N VAL A 11 -26.53 30.99 -11.28
CA VAL A 11 -26.03 29.83 -10.50
C VAL A 11 -24.50 29.94 -10.53
N ALA A 12 -23.89 30.42 -9.45
CA ALA A 12 -22.45 30.35 -9.25
C ALA A 12 -22.08 28.89 -8.94
N ALA A 13 -21.49 28.21 -9.92
CA ALA A 13 -20.86 26.91 -9.70
C ALA A 13 -19.56 27.14 -8.92
N VAL A 14 -19.58 26.90 -7.62
CA VAL A 14 -18.37 26.81 -6.80
C VAL A 14 -17.68 25.49 -7.18
N LEU A 15 -16.74 25.56 -8.09
CA LEU A 15 -15.77 24.50 -8.33
C LEU A 15 -14.83 24.45 -7.12
N GLY A 16 -15.22 23.72 -6.09
CA GLY A 16 -14.32 23.37 -5.00
C GLY A 16 -13.14 22.56 -5.56
N THR A 17 -11.96 23.14 -5.56
CA THR A 17 -10.73 22.38 -5.76
C THR A 17 -10.58 21.45 -4.55
N THR A 18 -10.97 20.21 -4.70
CA THR A 18 -10.60 19.17 -3.74
C THR A 18 -9.10 19.00 -3.86
N THR A 19 -8.33 19.57 -2.96
CA THR A 19 -6.96 19.12 -2.72
C THR A 19 -7.10 17.69 -2.25
N SER A 20 -6.76 16.73 -3.10
CA SER A 20 -6.52 15.36 -2.68
C SER A 20 -5.45 15.46 -1.59
N ALA A 21 -5.76 15.11 -0.35
CA ALA A 21 -4.73 14.81 0.61
C ALA A 21 -3.90 13.70 -0.05
N SER A 22 -2.66 14.00 -0.43
CA SER A 22 -1.75 12.99 -0.93
C SER A 22 -1.49 12.09 0.27
N ALA A 23 -2.13 10.95 0.25
CA ALA A 23 -1.79 9.85 1.12
C ALA A 23 -0.32 9.53 0.82
N ALA A 24 0.53 9.59 1.81
CA ALA A 24 1.97 9.47 1.62
C ALA A 24 2.47 8.20 2.31
N ILE A 25 3.32 7.48 1.60
CA ILE A 25 4.21 6.49 2.19
C ILE A 25 5.56 7.19 2.40
N THR A 26 6.01 7.24 3.64
CA THR A 26 7.33 7.78 4.00
C THR A 26 8.30 6.62 4.18
N ILE A 27 9.44 6.68 3.49
CA ILE A 27 10.47 5.64 3.51
C ILE A 27 11.68 6.12 4.31
N PHE A 28 12.25 5.25 5.12
CA PHE A 28 13.49 5.45 5.86
C PHE A 28 14.49 4.38 5.42
N ALA A 29 15.70 4.80 5.11
CA ALA A 29 16.80 3.96 4.69
C ALA A 29 17.94 4.05 5.73
N ASP A 30 18.55 2.93 6.06
CA ASP A 30 19.65 2.81 7.04
C ASP A 30 19.35 3.38 8.43
N ASP A 31 18.07 3.39 8.80
CA ASP A 31 17.59 3.89 10.09
C ASP A 31 16.77 2.80 10.81
N PRO A 32 17.45 1.82 11.44
CA PRO A 32 16.76 0.75 12.15
C PRO A 32 15.98 1.29 13.33
N GLY A 33 14.69 0.95 13.38
CA GLY A 33 13.77 1.41 14.42
C GLY A 33 13.15 2.78 14.16
N ALA A 34 13.29 3.34 12.94
CA ALA A 34 12.54 4.53 12.51
C ALA A 34 11.02 4.32 12.61
N VAL A 35 10.58 3.08 12.44
CA VAL A 35 9.21 2.62 12.70
C VAL A 35 9.21 1.57 13.81
N GLN A 36 8.03 1.31 14.40
CA GLN A 36 7.88 0.33 15.50
C GLN A 36 6.78 -0.68 15.17
N PRO A 37 7.00 -1.57 14.19
CA PRO A 37 5.97 -2.51 13.76
C PRO A 37 5.59 -3.47 14.90
N SER A 38 4.28 -3.81 14.95
CA SER A 38 3.69 -4.59 16.04
C SER A 38 3.95 -6.08 15.95
N GLU A 39 4.27 -6.60 14.76
CA GLU A 39 4.37 -8.03 14.48
C GLU A 39 5.68 -8.38 13.78
N ASN A 40 6.19 -9.58 14.07
CA ASN A 40 7.38 -10.14 13.44
C ASN A 40 7.00 -11.35 12.60
N VAL A 41 7.50 -11.43 11.37
CA VAL A 41 7.33 -12.61 10.52
C VAL A 41 8.14 -13.77 11.07
N GLN A 42 7.52 -14.95 11.06
CA GLN A 42 8.11 -16.20 11.49
C GLN A 42 8.02 -17.22 10.36
N PHE A 43 9.14 -17.83 10.03
CA PHE A 43 9.17 -18.96 9.10
C PHE A 43 9.17 -20.24 9.93
N ASN A 44 7.98 -20.69 10.29
CA ASN A 44 7.81 -21.87 11.16
C ASN A 44 7.92 -23.17 10.36
N ASP A 45 8.37 -24.22 11.03
CA ASP A 45 8.47 -25.56 10.47
C ASP A 45 7.08 -26.09 10.01
N GLY A 46 7.08 -26.81 8.89
CA GLY A 46 5.88 -27.48 8.37
C GLY A 46 5.27 -26.85 7.12
N LEU A 47 5.76 -25.69 6.69
CA LEU A 47 5.40 -25.14 5.38
C LEU A 47 6.26 -25.78 4.27
N PRO A 48 5.75 -25.88 3.02
CA PRO A 48 6.57 -26.27 1.88
C PRO A 48 7.79 -25.36 1.77
N ASN A 49 8.98 -25.98 1.69
CA ASN A 49 10.25 -25.25 1.63
C ASN A 49 11.29 -26.10 0.87
N PRO A 50 11.76 -25.70 -0.34
CA PRO A 50 11.44 -24.43 -1.02
C PRO A 50 10.01 -24.37 -1.59
N ALA A 51 9.49 -23.14 -1.81
CA ALA A 51 8.18 -22.89 -2.38
C ALA A 51 8.10 -21.52 -3.10
N ASN A 52 7.16 -21.42 -4.05
CA ASN A 52 6.75 -20.16 -4.64
C ASN A 52 5.29 -20.31 -5.15
N PRO A 53 4.29 -19.64 -4.54
CA PRO A 53 4.42 -18.75 -3.39
C PRO A 53 4.86 -19.47 -2.12
N LEU A 54 5.59 -18.75 -1.26
CA LEU A 54 5.91 -19.18 0.09
C LEU A 54 4.98 -18.46 1.07
N LEU A 55 4.37 -19.22 1.98
CA LEU A 55 3.48 -18.67 3.00
C LEU A 55 4.21 -18.62 4.34
N ALA A 56 3.92 -17.61 5.14
CA ALA A 56 4.42 -17.48 6.50
C ALA A 56 3.34 -16.87 7.41
N LEU A 57 3.58 -16.92 8.71
CA LEU A 57 2.75 -16.28 9.72
C LEU A 57 3.61 -15.28 10.50
N THR A 58 2.98 -14.27 11.05
CA THR A 58 3.60 -13.46 12.10
C THR A 58 3.47 -14.15 13.46
N ASN A 59 4.12 -13.57 14.46
CA ASN A 59 3.96 -13.97 15.87
C ASN A 59 2.54 -13.73 16.44
N GLN A 60 1.64 -13.12 15.66
CA GLN A 60 0.23 -12.91 15.98
C GLN A 60 -0.73 -13.60 14.98
N ASP A 61 -0.22 -14.61 14.27
CA ASP A 61 -0.97 -15.42 13.31
C ASP A 61 -1.46 -14.65 12.06
N THR A 62 -0.93 -13.47 11.76
CA THR A 62 -1.21 -12.77 10.51
C THR A 62 -0.52 -13.47 9.36
N GLY A 63 -1.28 -13.85 8.32
CA GLY A 63 -0.77 -14.54 7.14
C GLY A 63 -0.05 -13.60 6.17
N ILE A 64 1.14 -14.03 5.69
CA ILE A 64 1.91 -13.32 4.68
C ILE A 64 2.23 -14.25 3.54
N THR A 65 2.11 -13.73 2.33
CA THR A 65 2.47 -14.41 1.09
C THR A 65 3.71 -13.75 0.50
N PHE A 66 4.70 -14.56 0.19
CA PHE A 66 5.91 -14.18 -0.53
C PHE A 66 5.91 -14.80 -1.91
N THR A 67 6.29 -14.02 -2.92
CA THR A 67 6.46 -14.47 -4.31
C THR A 67 7.76 -13.91 -4.90
N SER A 68 8.34 -14.67 -5.82
CA SER A 68 9.56 -14.29 -6.55
C SER A 68 9.44 -14.83 -7.99
N ASP A 69 10.39 -14.54 -8.85
CA ASP A 69 10.60 -15.21 -10.13
C ASP A 69 11.33 -16.56 -9.98
N GLU A 70 11.82 -16.86 -8.79
CA GLU A 70 12.50 -18.10 -8.42
C GLU A 70 11.86 -18.81 -7.23
N LEU A 71 12.33 -20.02 -6.90
CA LEU A 71 11.87 -20.72 -5.70
C LEU A 71 12.47 -20.07 -4.46
N LEU A 72 11.62 -19.81 -3.49
CA LEU A 72 12.00 -19.21 -2.21
C LEU A 72 12.32 -20.28 -1.18
N PHE A 73 13.37 -20.03 -0.43
CA PHE A 73 13.87 -20.92 0.63
C PHE A 73 14.01 -20.18 1.96
N THR A 74 13.62 -20.83 3.05
CA THR A 74 13.79 -20.33 4.41
C THR A 74 14.68 -21.27 5.19
N PRO A 75 15.93 -20.88 5.49
CA PRO A 75 16.83 -21.70 6.27
C PRO A 75 16.32 -21.98 7.68
N SER A 76 16.41 -23.23 8.13
CA SER A 76 15.91 -23.70 9.43
C SER A 76 16.72 -23.21 10.64
N SER A 77 17.83 -22.53 10.43
CA SER A 77 18.72 -22.07 11.50
C SER A 77 18.99 -20.58 11.42
N GLY A 78 18.92 -19.87 12.54
CA GLY A 78 19.24 -18.47 12.67
C GLY A 78 18.03 -17.56 12.78
N GLN A 79 18.17 -16.31 12.36
CA GLN A 79 17.07 -15.34 12.33
C GLN A 79 16.10 -15.69 11.20
N ALA A 80 14.82 -15.33 11.36
CA ALA A 80 13.83 -15.47 10.30
C ALA A 80 14.30 -14.73 9.05
N ARG A 81 14.58 -15.49 7.99
CA ARG A 81 15.12 -14.98 6.72
C ARG A 81 14.58 -15.77 5.53
N ILE A 82 14.51 -15.12 4.39
CA ILE A 82 14.10 -15.68 3.11
C ILE A 82 15.18 -15.40 2.05
N THR A 83 15.49 -16.39 1.24
CA THR A 83 16.46 -16.33 0.15
C THR A 83 15.94 -17.13 -1.05
N GLY A 84 16.61 -17.10 -2.18
CA GLY A 84 16.38 -18.05 -3.27
C GLY A 84 16.90 -19.45 -2.94
N ASP A 85 16.37 -20.48 -3.61
CA ASP A 85 16.75 -21.88 -3.41
C ASP A 85 18.20 -22.15 -3.83
N ASP A 86 18.75 -21.35 -4.74
CA ASP A 86 20.16 -21.40 -5.17
C ASP A 86 21.10 -20.59 -4.28
N GLY A 87 20.58 -19.88 -3.28
CA GLY A 87 21.33 -19.10 -2.29
C GLY A 87 21.48 -17.63 -2.59
N GLY A 88 20.80 -17.13 -3.65
CA GLY A 88 20.68 -15.73 -3.99
C GLY A 88 19.23 -15.33 -4.24
N LEU A 89 18.92 -14.04 -4.30
CA LEU A 89 17.57 -13.52 -4.50
C LEU A 89 17.61 -12.25 -5.32
N THR A 90 17.07 -12.28 -6.54
CA THR A 90 17.01 -11.11 -7.43
C THR A 90 15.73 -10.33 -7.30
N SER A 91 14.65 -10.99 -6.87
CA SER A 91 13.36 -10.35 -6.65
C SER A 91 12.61 -10.95 -5.47
N LEU A 92 11.85 -10.12 -4.77
CA LEU A 92 10.93 -10.56 -3.72
C LEU A 92 9.73 -9.63 -3.68
N THR A 93 8.55 -10.21 -3.74
CA THR A 93 7.30 -9.48 -3.47
C THR A 93 6.63 -10.09 -2.25
N PHE A 94 6.17 -9.26 -1.32
CA PHE A 94 5.38 -9.74 -0.19
C PHE A 94 4.19 -8.85 0.12
N PHE A 95 3.14 -9.47 0.64
CA PHE A 95 1.86 -8.83 0.97
C PHE A 95 1.11 -9.70 1.98
N LEU A 96 0.11 -9.12 2.66
CA LEU A 96 -0.74 -9.90 3.55
C LEU A 96 -1.63 -10.87 2.76
N THR A 97 -1.76 -12.10 3.24
CA THR A 97 -2.57 -13.13 2.58
C THR A 97 -4.05 -12.76 2.53
N ASP A 98 -4.55 -12.06 3.54
CA ASP A 98 -5.87 -11.43 3.52
C ASP A 98 -5.79 -10.11 2.76
N LEU A 99 -6.29 -10.08 1.52
CA LEU A 99 -6.27 -8.91 0.65
C LEU A 99 -7.20 -7.77 1.07
N THR A 100 -7.99 -7.95 2.13
CA THR A 100 -8.76 -6.87 2.75
C THR A 100 -7.92 -6.07 3.75
N GLN A 101 -6.70 -6.53 4.00
CA GLN A 101 -5.71 -5.91 4.86
C GLN A 101 -4.45 -5.55 4.07
N GLY A 102 -3.70 -4.62 4.61
CA GLY A 102 -2.35 -4.26 4.20
C GLY A 102 -1.54 -3.87 5.43
N MET A 103 -0.50 -3.09 5.24
CA MET A 103 0.45 -2.72 6.29
C MET A 103 0.44 -1.21 6.50
N SER A 104 0.30 -0.75 7.74
CA SER A 104 0.51 0.66 8.10
C SER A 104 1.99 0.98 8.30
N GLU A 105 2.76 -0.01 8.75
CA GLU A 105 4.20 0.06 8.94
C GLU A 105 4.85 -1.23 8.46
N VAL A 106 6.05 -1.13 7.91
CA VAL A 106 6.86 -2.28 7.55
C VAL A 106 8.35 -1.95 7.74
N GLU A 107 9.12 -2.92 8.21
CA GLU A 107 10.56 -2.84 8.37
C GLU A 107 11.19 -4.18 8.00
N PHE A 108 12.31 -4.16 7.31
CA PHE A 108 13.09 -5.35 6.99
C PHE A 108 14.56 -4.99 6.76
N ASP A 109 15.41 -6.01 6.77
CA ASP A 109 16.85 -5.92 6.58
C ASP A 109 17.24 -6.69 5.32
N LEU A 110 17.94 -6.00 4.43
CA LEU A 110 18.54 -6.57 3.23
C LEU A 110 20.00 -6.93 3.51
N THR A 111 20.44 -8.07 3.02
CA THR A 111 21.84 -8.49 3.17
C THR A 111 22.44 -8.69 1.80
N ASP A 112 23.53 -7.98 1.56
CA ASP A 112 24.35 -8.15 0.36
C ASP A 112 25.19 -9.44 0.46
N PRO A 113 25.36 -10.22 -0.61
CA PRO A 113 26.30 -11.33 -0.62
C PRO A 113 27.72 -10.83 -0.36
N ASN A 114 28.40 -11.48 0.57
CA ASN A 114 29.75 -11.13 0.99
C ASN A 114 30.75 -11.09 -0.19
N GLY A 115 30.95 -9.91 -0.76
CA GLY A 115 31.85 -9.68 -1.89
C GLY A 115 32.45 -8.27 -1.89
N PRO A 116 33.46 -8.02 -2.71
CA PRO A 116 34.03 -6.67 -2.85
C PRO A 116 33.17 -5.71 -3.67
N THR A 117 32.16 -6.21 -4.32
CA THR A 117 31.20 -5.42 -5.12
C THR A 117 29.84 -5.43 -4.45
N HIS A 118 29.44 -4.29 -3.93
CA HIS A 118 28.11 -4.10 -3.38
C HIS A 118 27.12 -3.78 -4.51
N GLY A 119 25.90 -4.32 -4.40
CA GLY A 119 24.82 -4.08 -5.34
C GLY A 119 23.97 -2.88 -4.98
N THR A 120 22.97 -2.67 -5.79
CA THR A 120 21.87 -1.75 -5.50
C THR A 120 20.56 -2.49 -5.55
N ALA A 121 19.63 -2.09 -4.71
CA ALA A 121 18.26 -2.57 -4.73
C ALA A 121 17.30 -1.43 -5.05
N THR A 122 16.19 -1.78 -5.67
CA THR A 122 15.01 -0.90 -5.79
C THR A 122 13.90 -1.51 -4.97
N ILE A 123 13.30 -0.72 -4.10
CA ILE A 123 12.22 -1.14 -3.22
C ILE A 123 11.00 -0.28 -3.52
N ASP A 124 9.93 -0.92 -3.99
CA ASP A 124 8.66 -0.28 -4.32
C ASP A 124 7.61 -0.64 -3.27
N PHE A 125 7.07 0.36 -2.62
CA PHE A 125 5.93 0.25 -1.71
C PHE A 125 4.67 0.68 -2.44
N TYR A 126 3.76 -0.25 -2.68
CA TYR A 126 2.49 0.03 -3.36
C TYR A 126 1.41 0.32 -2.34
N ASP A 127 0.66 1.38 -2.55
CA ASP A 127 -0.54 1.64 -1.76
C ASP A 127 -1.72 0.74 -2.18
N GLN A 128 -2.86 0.87 -1.48
CA GLN A 128 -4.08 0.12 -1.78
C GLN A 128 -4.71 0.48 -3.14
N PHE A 129 -4.26 1.54 -3.80
CA PHE A 129 -4.70 1.96 -5.13
C PHE A 129 -3.73 1.54 -6.23
N GLY A 130 -2.62 0.89 -5.86
CA GLY A 130 -1.57 0.45 -6.77
C GLY A 130 -0.58 1.55 -7.18
N VAL A 131 -0.54 2.67 -6.45
CA VAL A 131 0.47 3.71 -6.66
C VAL A 131 1.72 3.35 -5.88
N ALA A 132 2.87 3.37 -6.56
CA ALA A 132 4.16 3.05 -5.95
C ALA A 132 4.85 4.31 -5.40
N THR A 133 5.44 4.15 -4.21
CA THR A 133 6.49 5.04 -3.69
C THR A 133 7.77 4.23 -3.64
N SER A 134 8.83 4.71 -4.31
CA SER A 134 10.02 3.91 -4.59
C SER A 134 11.25 4.47 -3.90
N LEU A 135 12.07 3.58 -3.34
CA LEU A 135 13.46 3.81 -2.99
C LEU A 135 14.31 3.18 -4.11
N VAL A 136 14.85 4.04 -4.98
CA VAL A 136 15.60 3.61 -6.18
C VAL A 136 17.10 3.70 -5.92
N ASP A 137 17.86 2.74 -6.46
CA ASP A 137 19.32 2.68 -6.37
C ASP A 137 19.84 2.71 -4.92
N PHE A 138 19.10 2.08 -4.00
CA PHE A 138 19.52 1.92 -2.62
C PHE A 138 20.83 1.12 -2.57
N GLN A 139 21.89 1.73 -2.05
CA GLN A 139 23.21 1.12 -2.00
C GLN A 139 23.25 0.10 -0.87
N LEU A 140 23.57 -1.13 -1.22
CA LEU A 140 23.78 -2.19 -0.25
C LEU A 140 25.21 -2.12 0.28
N GLY A 141 25.37 -2.23 1.59
CA GLY A 141 26.64 -2.16 2.30
C GLY A 141 27.11 -3.52 2.81
N GLN A 142 28.19 -3.52 3.59
CA GLN A 142 28.58 -4.72 4.33
C GLN A 142 27.72 -4.84 5.59
N GLY A 143 26.86 -5.84 5.66
CA GLY A 143 26.08 -6.14 6.86
C GLY A 143 24.59 -6.02 6.67
N SER A 144 23.97 -5.24 7.52
CA SER A 144 22.52 -5.03 7.54
C SER A 144 22.19 -3.69 6.90
N ASP A 145 21.36 -3.74 5.88
CA ASP A 145 20.84 -2.57 5.17
C ASP A 145 19.35 -2.44 5.45
N TRP A 146 19.01 -1.63 6.45
CA TRP A 146 17.64 -1.50 6.94
C TRP A 146 16.79 -0.59 6.03
N VAL A 147 15.60 -1.08 5.72
CA VAL A 147 14.58 -0.30 5.03
C VAL A 147 13.28 -0.40 5.81
N SER A 148 12.68 0.74 6.07
CA SER A 148 11.37 0.81 6.69
C SER A 148 10.48 1.83 6.02
N ALA A 149 9.17 1.64 6.14
CA ALA A 149 8.18 2.56 5.61
C ALA A 149 6.99 2.67 6.55
N ILE A 150 6.41 3.87 6.58
CA ILE A 150 5.15 4.16 7.26
C ILE A 150 4.17 4.77 6.27
N ALA A 151 2.95 4.25 6.29
CA ALA A 151 1.83 4.82 5.55
C ALA A 151 1.08 5.82 6.43
N ASP A 152 0.78 7.00 5.89
CA ASP A 152 0.15 8.09 6.62
C ASP A 152 -1.34 8.25 6.27
N GLY A 153 -2.13 8.65 7.27
CA GLY A 153 -3.54 8.95 7.11
C GLY A 153 -4.41 7.75 6.74
N SER A 154 -4.99 7.77 5.54
CA SER A 154 -5.82 6.68 4.99
C SER A 154 -5.07 5.79 4.01
N THR A 155 -3.76 5.95 3.89
CA THR A 155 -2.91 5.10 3.05
C THR A 155 -2.59 3.82 3.77
N ILE A 156 -2.55 2.74 3.02
CA ILE A 156 -2.14 1.42 3.49
C ILE A 156 -1.19 0.84 2.45
N ILE A 157 -0.06 0.31 2.87
CA ILE A 157 0.86 -0.41 2.01
C ILE A 157 0.23 -1.77 1.68
N SER A 158 -0.16 -1.98 0.43
CA SER A 158 -0.79 -3.22 -0.01
C SER A 158 0.23 -4.32 -0.31
N LYS A 159 1.41 -3.95 -0.80
CA LYS A 159 2.53 -4.86 -1.09
C LYS A 159 3.85 -4.13 -1.15
N VAL A 160 4.93 -4.87 -0.93
CA VAL A 160 6.30 -4.43 -1.13
C VAL A 160 6.93 -5.28 -2.22
N VAL A 161 7.65 -4.64 -3.14
CA VAL A 161 8.42 -5.30 -4.21
C VAL A 161 9.86 -4.88 -4.07
N ILE A 162 10.74 -5.85 -3.96
CA ILE A 162 12.20 -5.67 -3.88
C ILE A 162 12.79 -6.25 -5.15
N THR A 163 13.64 -5.50 -5.83
CA THR A 163 14.40 -5.98 -6.99
C THR A 163 15.85 -5.58 -6.84
N SER A 164 16.76 -6.46 -7.21
CA SER A 164 18.19 -6.20 -7.17
C SER A 164 18.85 -6.64 -8.48
N ALA A 165 19.82 -5.86 -8.93
CA ALA A 165 20.63 -6.21 -10.11
C ALA A 165 21.66 -7.30 -9.83
N LEU A 166 22.02 -7.49 -8.57
CA LEU A 166 22.89 -8.57 -8.07
C LEU A 166 22.08 -9.36 -7.04
N ASP A 167 22.41 -10.64 -6.92
CA ASP A 167 21.73 -11.52 -5.94
C ASP A 167 21.90 -10.96 -4.52
N LEU A 168 20.79 -10.72 -3.85
CA LEU A 168 20.77 -10.52 -2.40
C LEU A 168 21.08 -11.84 -1.70
N GLN A 169 21.81 -11.83 -0.61
CA GLN A 169 22.00 -13.03 0.18
C GLN A 169 20.69 -13.47 0.84
N ASP A 170 20.01 -12.54 1.47
CA ASP A 170 18.70 -12.76 2.08
C ASP A 170 17.97 -11.46 2.38
N VAL A 171 16.65 -11.58 2.60
CA VAL A 171 15.81 -10.59 3.25
C VAL A 171 15.39 -11.16 4.60
N ARG A 172 15.60 -10.41 5.67
CA ARG A 172 15.41 -10.93 7.03
C ARG A 172 14.76 -9.90 7.96
N GLN A 173 14.40 -10.38 9.15
CA GLN A 173 13.81 -9.55 10.21
C GLN A 173 12.60 -8.73 9.74
N ILE A 174 11.77 -9.32 8.87
CA ILE A 174 10.59 -8.65 8.35
C ILE A 174 9.61 -8.45 9.50
N ARG A 175 9.21 -7.20 9.72
CA ARG A 175 8.25 -6.77 10.73
C ARG A 175 7.20 -5.90 10.06
N LEU A 176 5.97 -5.95 10.54
CA LEU A 176 4.88 -5.16 9.99
C LEU A 176 3.81 -4.86 11.03
N THR A 177 2.99 -3.87 10.73
CA THR A 177 1.76 -3.59 11.48
C THR A 177 0.59 -3.75 10.53
N PRO A 178 -0.26 -4.80 10.69
CA PRO A 178 -1.43 -4.98 9.84
C PRO A 178 -2.43 -3.83 10.02
N ALA A 179 -3.12 -3.49 8.94
CA ALA A 179 -4.18 -2.49 8.95
C ALA A 179 -5.25 -2.82 7.91
N ASP A 180 -6.51 -2.55 8.24
CA ASP A 180 -7.63 -2.81 7.33
C ASP A 180 -7.64 -1.81 6.18
N ILE A 181 -7.83 -2.31 4.95
CA ILE A 181 -8.03 -1.48 3.77
C ILE A 181 -9.47 -0.98 3.79
N VAL A 182 -9.66 0.25 4.25
CA VAL A 182 -10.98 0.89 4.22
C VAL A 182 -11.25 1.35 2.80
N ALA A 183 -12.28 0.76 2.17
CA ALA A 183 -12.73 1.24 0.86
C ALA A 183 -13.27 2.67 1.00
N VAL A 184 -12.48 3.65 0.56
CA VAL A 184 -12.96 5.05 0.50
C VAL A 184 -13.92 5.15 -0.69
N PRO A 185 -15.20 5.52 -0.49
CA PRO A 185 -16.11 5.74 -1.62
C PRO A 185 -15.52 6.79 -2.55
N GLU A 186 -15.33 6.42 -3.81
CA GLU A 186 -14.73 7.30 -4.81
C GLU A 186 -15.42 8.68 -4.86
N PRO A 187 -14.67 9.79 -5.02
CA PRO A 187 -15.25 11.13 -5.12
C PRO A 187 -16.35 11.22 -6.20
N ALA A 188 -16.23 10.42 -7.27
CA ALA A 188 -17.26 10.29 -8.30
C ALA A 188 -18.60 9.75 -7.77
N THR A 189 -18.55 8.80 -6.83
CA THR A 189 -19.77 8.25 -6.18
C THR A 189 -20.49 9.31 -5.37
N TRP A 190 -19.77 10.11 -4.61
CA TRP A 190 -20.33 11.25 -3.87
C TRP A 190 -20.90 12.31 -4.81
N ALA A 191 -20.18 12.64 -5.89
CA ALA A 191 -20.62 13.61 -6.89
C ALA A 191 -21.93 13.13 -7.59
N MET A 192 -21.99 11.87 -7.98
CA MET A 192 -23.17 11.27 -8.60
C MET A 192 -24.36 11.22 -7.64
N MET A 193 -24.12 10.94 -6.37
CA MET A 193 -25.16 10.96 -5.33
C MET A 193 -25.73 12.36 -5.14
N LEU A 194 -24.87 13.38 -5.04
CA LEU A 194 -25.29 14.78 -4.92
C LEU A 194 -26.05 15.28 -6.16
N ILE A 195 -25.58 14.93 -7.36
CA ILE A 195 -26.26 15.24 -8.63
C ILE A 195 -27.64 14.56 -8.67
N GLY A 196 -27.70 13.27 -8.29
CA GLY A 196 -28.95 12.52 -8.23
C GLY A 196 -29.99 13.17 -7.30
N PHE A 197 -29.59 13.51 -6.09
CA PHE A 197 -30.45 14.22 -5.14
C PHE A 197 -30.84 15.61 -5.62
N GLY A 198 -29.90 16.34 -6.26
CA GLY A 198 -30.16 17.64 -6.86
C GLY A 198 -31.25 17.59 -7.96
N VAL A 199 -31.19 16.60 -8.84
CA VAL A 199 -32.17 16.38 -9.92
C VAL A 199 -33.54 16.02 -9.35
N VAL A 200 -33.60 15.11 -8.40
CA VAL A 200 -34.85 14.70 -7.73
C VAL A 200 -35.47 15.88 -6.99
N GLY A 201 -34.71 16.63 -6.21
CA GLY A 201 -35.16 17.81 -5.48
C GLY A 201 -35.70 18.92 -6.40
N SER A 202 -35.01 19.16 -7.53
CA SER A 202 -35.44 20.15 -8.52
C SER A 202 -36.78 19.74 -9.22
N SER A 203 -36.97 18.44 -9.48
CA SER A 203 -38.18 17.92 -10.11
C SER A 203 -39.41 18.02 -9.18
N MET A 204 -39.20 17.80 -7.89
CA MET A 204 -40.28 17.94 -6.89
C MET A 204 -40.73 19.39 -6.69
N ARG A 205 -39.82 20.35 -6.82
CA ARG A 205 -40.08 21.79 -6.68
C ARG A 205 -40.89 22.37 -7.85
N ARG A 206 -40.94 21.72 -9.01
CA ARG A 206 -41.61 22.20 -10.24
C ARG A 206 -43.09 21.79 -10.32
N ARG A 207 -43.72 21.16 -9.31
CA ARG A 207 -45.15 20.85 -9.33
C ARG A 207 -45.95 22.10 -9.01
N PRO A 208 -46.63 22.74 -9.99
CA PRO A 208 -47.52 23.85 -9.71
C PRO A 208 -48.74 23.34 -8.95
N SER A 209 -49.00 23.89 -7.77
CA SER A 209 -50.25 23.65 -7.07
C SER A 209 -51.37 24.34 -7.87
N LYS A 210 -52.17 23.55 -8.55
CA LYS A 210 -53.44 24.08 -9.10
C LYS A 210 -54.41 24.27 -7.94
N THR A 211 -54.46 25.48 -7.40
CA THR A 211 -55.57 25.90 -6.54
C THR A 211 -56.78 26.16 -7.44
N SER A 212 -57.74 25.24 -7.47
CA SER A 212 -59.06 25.44 -8.05
C SER A 212 -59.90 26.11 -6.97
N PHE A 213 -60.26 27.37 -7.18
CA PHE A 213 -61.35 28.01 -6.44
C PHE A 213 -62.63 27.71 -7.19
N ALA A 214 -63.58 27.09 -6.49
CA ALA A 214 -64.97 26.96 -6.91
C ALA A 214 -65.78 28.20 -6.48
#